data_84c38a738b1b81659429bd296609c73a
#
_entry.id   84c38a738b1b81659429bd296609c73a
#
_cell.length_a   1.000
_cell.length_b   1.000
_cell.length_c   1.000
_cell.angle_alpha   90.00
_cell.angle_beta   90.00
_cell.angle_gamma   90.00
#
_symmetry.space_group_name_H-M   'P 1'
#
loop_
_entity.id
_entity.type
_entity.pdbx_description
1 polymer ?
#
loop_
_entity_poly.entity_id
_entity_poly.type
_entity_poly.pdbx_seq_one_letter_code
_entity_poly.pdbx_strand_id
1 'polypeptide(L)'
;LATASNDGLMAKGDKGKLDGIAVGAEVNQNAFGNILVGSTTIAADTKTDTLTFVAGTNVTLTPDAANDKLTIAAKDTTYAAATQSVAGLMSAADKKSVDYCEALRLSMIGVPRYWRSTTLPANHVWANGDLVLFSDWPELKKVYDGGGFTGMLLAYNAASATIAANLGKWRPNAANPTGLYVPKLSDQFFRGGGPDRPWILAGKPEAGNRMLLKRE
;
A
#
# COMPACT_ATOMS: atom_id res chain seq x y z
N LEU A 1 -40.28 -73.03 -20.94
CA LEU A 1 -39.40 -72.03 -20.36
C LEU A 1 -38.49 -71.42 -21.41
N ALA A 2 -38.27 -70.11 -21.40
CA ALA A 2 -37.30 -69.46 -22.27
C ALA A 2 -35.88 -69.84 -21.85
N THR A 3 -34.98 -70.02 -22.81
CA THR A 3 -33.54 -70.18 -22.62
C THR A 3 -32.80 -69.18 -23.52
N ALA A 4 -31.49 -69.07 -23.39
CA ALA A 4 -30.69 -68.23 -24.29
C ALA A 4 -30.68 -68.69 -25.74
N SER A 5 -31.17 -69.98 -26.01
CA SER A 5 -31.23 -70.62 -27.34
C SER A 5 -32.64 -70.80 -27.89
N ASN A 6 -33.69 -70.81 -27.03
CA ASN A 6 -35.07 -71.07 -27.44
C ASN A 6 -36.03 -70.03 -26.85
N ASP A 7 -37.01 -69.61 -27.64
CA ASP A 7 -38.13 -68.81 -27.20
C ASP A 7 -39.06 -69.64 -26.29
N GLY A 8 -39.60 -68.94 -25.26
CA GLY A 8 -40.63 -69.39 -24.34
C GLY A 8 -41.69 -68.34 -24.22
N LEU A 9 -42.09 -68.00 -22.95
CA LEU A 9 -42.95 -66.86 -22.67
C LEU A 9 -42.16 -65.47 -22.81
N MET A 10 -40.87 -65.59 -22.98
CA MET A 10 -39.95 -64.47 -23.24
C MET A 10 -39.12 -64.81 -24.49
N ALA A 11 -38.83 -63.85 -25.35
CA ALA A 11 -37.95 -64.03 -26.49
C ALA A 11 -36.53 -64.43 -26.02
N LYS A 12 -35.87 -65.33 -26.78
CA LYS A 12 -34.51 -65.80 -26.46
C LYS A 12 -33.49 -64.66 -26.31
N GLY A 13 -33.66 -63.61 -27.11
CA GLY A 13 -32.82 -62.46 -27.06
C GLY A 13 -32.93 -61.71 -25.74
N ASP A 14 -34.13 -61.57 -25.16
CA ASP A 14 -34.37 -60.92 -23.87
C ASP A 14 -33.95 -61.84 -22.72
N LYS A 15 -34.10 -63.12 -22.84
CA LYS A 15 -33.55 -64.12 -21.90
C LYS A 15 -31.99 -63.98 -21.82
N GLY A 16 -31.36 -63.88 -23.00
CA GLY A 16 -29.90 -63.73 -23.09
C GLY A 16 -29.39 -62.40 -22.40
N LYS A 17 -30.13 -61.31 -22.59
CA LYS A 17 -29.84 -60.07 -21.89
C LYS A 17 -30.00 -60.22 -20.38
N LEU A 18 -31.10 -60.82 -19.92
CA LEU A 18 -31.37 -61.03 -18.51
C LEU A 18 -30.33 -61.97 -17.86
N ASP A 19 -29.89 -62.98 -18.53
CA ASP A 19 -28.83 -63.92 -18.06
C ASP A 19 -27.47 -63.25 -17.98
N GLY A 20 -27.25 -62.17 -18.75
CA GLY A 20 -26.05 -61.38 -18.71
C GLY A 20 -26.03 -60.34 -17.53
N ILE A 21 -27.14 -60.21 -16.81
CA ILE A 21 -27.20 -59.34 -15.64
C ILE A 21 -26.57 -60.04 -14.44
N ALA A 22 -25.53 -59.50 -13.86
CA ALA A 22 -24.85 -60.05 -12.71
C ALA A 22 -25.82 -60.22 -11.50
N VAL A 23 -25.66 -61.32 -10.75
CA VAL A 23 -26.43 -61.55 -9.51
C VAL A 23 -26.11 -60.43 -8.54
N GLY A 24 -27.12 -59.64 -8.14
CA GLY A 24 -26.99 -58.50 -7.29
C GLY A 24 -26.79 -57.20 -8.06
N ALA A 25 -27.10 -57.16 -9.38
CA ALA A 25 -27.15 -55.92 -10.13
C ALA A 25 -28.19 -54.96 -9.53
N GLU A 26 -27.81 -53.76 -9.23
CA GLU A 26 -28.63 -52.68 -8.65
C GLU A 26 -29.09 -51.72 -9.74
N VAL A 27 -30.28 -51.11 -9.57
CA VAL A 27 -30.86 -50.15 -10.52
C VAL A 27 -30.06 -48.88 -10.58
N ASN A 28 -29.44 -48.47 -9.46
CA ASN A 28 -28.60 -47.31 -9.35
C ASN A 28 -27.22 -47.69 -8.82
N GLN A 29 -26.20 -47.48 -9.65
CA GLN A 29 -24.83 -47.52 -9.18
C GLN A 29 -24.42 -46.11 -8.74
N ASN A 30 -23.65 -46.01 -7.63
CA ASN A 30 -23.17 -44.71 -7.12
C ASN A 30 -22.41 -43.92 -8.19
N ALA A 31 -22.61 -42.61 -8.17
CA ALA A 31 -22.21 -41.71 -9.23
C ALA A 31 -20.68 -41.46 -9.32
N PHE A 32 -19.89 -41.93 -8.36
CA PHE A 32 -18.43 -41.80 -8.47
C PHE A 32 -17.71 -43.14 -8.24
N GLY A 33 -16.77 -43.47 -9.13
CA GLY A 33 -15.87 -44.60 -8.95
C GLY A 33 -14.51 -44.12 -8.39
N ASN A 34 -13.95 -43.09 -9.00
CA ASN A 34 -12.65 -42.55 -8.66
C ASN A 34 -12.66 -41.04 -8.71
N ILE A 35 -11.96 -40.38 -7.76
CA ILE A 35 -11.64 -38.97 -7.79
C ILE A 35 -10.13 -38.81 -7.84
N LEU A 36 -9.62 -38.12 -8.87
CA LEU A 36 -8.20 -37.88 -9.05
C LEU A 36 -7.87 -36.48 -8.51
N VAL A 37 -6.94 -36.40 -7.54
CA VAL A 37 -6.42 -35.16 -7.01
C VAL A 37 -4.91 -35.12 -7.26
N GLY A 38 -4.47 -34.28 -8.19
CA GLY A 38 -3.10 -34.32 -8.69
C GLY A 38 -2.77 -35.67 -9.32
N SER A 39 -1.86 -36.44 -8.72
CA SER A 39 -1.49 -37.79 -9.13
C SER A 39 -2.07 -38.87 -8.22
N THR A 40 -2.87 -38.54 -7.23
CA THR A 40 -3.43 -39.48 -6.26
C THR A 40 -4.90 -39.73 -6.54
N THR A 41 -5.26 -41.01 -6.64
CA THR A 41 -6.64 -41.45 -6.84
C THR A 41 -7.27 -41.79 -5.49
N ILE A 42 -8.44 -41.26 -5.24
CA ILE A 42 -9.34 -41.64 -4.15
C ILE A 42 -10.41 -42.53 -4.80
N ALA A 43 -10.41 -43.80 -4.47
CA ALA A 43 -11.38 -44.77 -4.99
C ALA A 43 -12.44 -45.09 -3.94
N ALA A 44 -13.65 -45.37 -4.38
CA ALA A 44 -14.65 -45.95 -3.51
C ALA A 44 -14.32 -47.45 -3.26
N ASP A 45 -14.17 -47.81 -1.99
CA ASP A 45 -13.83 -49.19 -1.59
C ASP A 45 -15.09 -50.11 -1.54
N THR A 46 -16.26 -49.53 -1.39
CA THR A 46 -17.55 -50.23 -1.33
C THR A 46 -18.60 -49.50 -2.18
N LYS A 47 -19.71 -50.18 -2.44
CA LYS A 47 -20.85 -49.64 -3.21
C LYS A 47 -21.54 -48.45 -2.55
N THR A 48 -21.39 -48.28 -1.22
CA THR A 48 -22.00 -47.24 -0.44
C THR A 48 -20.95 -46.37 0.27
N ASP A 49 -19.80 -46.23 -0.34
CA ASP A 49 -18.69 -45.46 0.21
C ASP A 49 -19.01 -43.98 0.26
N THR A 50 -18.43 -43.27 1.24
CA THR A 50 -18.69 -41.86 1.48
C THR A 50 -17.42 -41.06 1.29
N LEU A 51 -17.45 -40.14 0.31
CA LEU A 51 -16.38 -39.14 0.15
C LEU A 51 -16.60 -37.99 1.14
N THR A 52 -15.65 -37.83 2.05
CA THR A 52 -15.68 -36.73 3.03
C THR A 52 -14.76 -35.62 2.60
N PHE A 53 -15.31 -34.41 2.51
CA PHE A 53 -14.54 -33.17 2.30
C PHE A 53 -14.29 -32.49 3.63
N VAL A 54 -13.03 -32.24 3.98
CA VAL A 54 -12.62 -31.54 5.19
C VAL A 54 -12.01 -30.22 4.81
N ALA A 55 -12.55 -29.13 5.35
CA ALA A 55 -11.99 -27.79 5.11
C ALA A 55 -10.62 -27.64 5.78
N GLY A 56 -9.62 -27.22 5.01
CA GLY A 56 -8.34 -26.76 5.54
C GLY A 56 -8.41 -25.30 6.02
N THR A 57 -7.29 -24.80 6.53
CA THR A 57 -7.19 -23.39 6.95
C THR A 57 -7.55 -22.45 5.80
N ASN A 58 -8.36 -21.44 6.08
CA ASN A 58 -8.83 -20.43 5.10
C ASN A 58 -9.74 -20.97 3.97
N VAL A 59 -10.26 -22.16 4.09
CA VAL A 59 -11.27 -22.72 3.17
C VAL A 59 -12.57 -22.91 3.95
N THR A 60 -13.68 -22.53 3.34
CA THR A 60 -15.04 -22.81 3.86
C THR A 60 -15.75 -23.71 2.87
N LEU A 61 -16.31 -24.80 3.36
CA LEU A 61 -17.16 -25.73 2.62
C LEU A 61 -18.60 -25.51 3.05
N THR A 62 -19.48 -25.22 2.09
CA THR A 62 -20.91 -25.03 2.34
C THR A 62 -21.68 -26.02 1.51
N PRO A 63 -22.23 -27.12 2.12
CA PRO A 63 -23.05 -28.09 1.42
C PRO A 63 -24.48 -27.55 1.25
N ASP A 64 -25.09 -27.89 0.13
CA ASP A 64 -26.51 -27.66 -0.18
C ASP A 64 -27.10 -28.97 -0.70
N ALA A 65 -27.61 -29.72 0.25
CA ALA A 65 -28.14 -31.06 -0.03
C ALA A 65 -29.43 -31.07 -0.89
N ALA A 66 -30.15 -29.94 -0.91
CA ALA A 66 -31.38 -29.84 -1.70
C ALA A 66 -31.10 -29.65 -3.22
N ASN A 67 -29.91 -29.10 -3.54
CA ASN A 67 -29.51 -28.82 -4.92
C ASN A 67 -28.23 -29.61 -5.32
N ASP A 68 -27.82 -30.60 -4.56
CA ASP A 68 -26.65 -31.45 -4.79
C ASP A 68 -25.36 -30.60 -5.04
N LYS A 69 -25.21 -29.49 -4.28
CA LYS A 69 -24.15 -28.54 -4.48
C LYS A 69 -23.22 -28.45 -3.28
N LEU A 70 -21.92 -28.43 -3.54
CA LEU A 70 -20.90 -28.06 -2.60
C LEU A 70 -20.22 -26.77 -3.07
N THR A 71 -20.36 -25.70 -2.28
CA THR A 71 -19.61 -24.46 -2.52
C THR A 71 -18.31 -24.52 -1.75
N ILE A 72 -17.19 -24.31 -2.46
CA ILE A 72 -15.86 -24.20 -1.88
C ILE A 72 -15.43 -22.74 -1.99
N ALA A 73 -15.30 -22.05 -0.87
CA ALA A 73 -14.86 -20.66 -0.81
C ALA A 73 -13.49 -20.57 -0.11
N ALA A 74 -12.52 -20.00 -0.78
CA ALA A 74 -11.26 -19.60 -0.16
C ALA A 74 -11.45 -18.22 0.49
N LYS A 75 -10.89 -18.02 1.70
CA LYS A 75 -10.84 -16.71 2.32
C LYS A 75 -9.92 -15.83 1.47
N ASP A 76 -10.47 -14.73 0.96
CA ASP A 76 -9.66 -13.73 0.26
C ASP A 76 -8.63 -13.15 1.24
N THR A 77 -7.36 -13.30 0.88
CA THR A 77 -6.21 -12.76 1.62
C THR A 77 -5.82 -11.36 1.12
N THR A 78 -6.76 -10.60 0.58
CA THR A 78 -6.53 -9.17 0.32
C THR A 78 -6.29 -8.47 1.65
N TYR A 79 -5.03 -8.16 1.88
CA TYR A 79 -4.64 -7.39 3.06
C TYR A 79 -4.93 -5.92 2.80
N ALA A 80 -5.84 -5.35 3.57
CA ALA A 80 -6.07 -3.91 3.56
C ALA A 80 -4.78 -3.16 3.95
N ALA A 81 -4.61 -1.95 3.44
CA ALA A 81 -3.56 -1.07 3.93
C ALA A 81 -3.78 -0.77 5.42
N ALA A 82 -2.71 -0.74 6.20
CA ALA A 82 -2.80 -0.36 7.60
C ALA A 82 -3.20 1.11 7.74
N THR A 83 -4.02 1.41 8.76
CA THR A 83 -4.31 2.77 9.21
C THR A 83 -3.76 2.98 10.61
N GLN A 84 -3.83 4.20 11.15
CA GLN A 84 -3.39 4.47 12.53
C GLN A 84 -4.29 3.82 13.60
N SER A 85 -5.43 3.28 13.24
CA SER A 85 -6.39 2.65 14.15
C SER A 85 -6.66 1.18 13.83
N VAL A 86 -6.41 0.74 12.60
CA VAL A 86 -6.69 -0.63 12.14
C VAL A 86 -5.43 -1.25 11.56
N ALA A 87 -5.09 -2.45 12.02
CA ALA A 87 -4.01 -3.23 11.45
C ALA A 87 -4.34 -3.69 10.02
N GLY A 88 -3.33 -3.71 9.16
CA GLY A 88 -3.39 -4.22 7.81
C GLY A 88 -2.12 -5.03 7.51
N LEU A 89 -1.37 -4.69 6.45
CA LEU A 89 -0.06 -5.29 6.16
C LEU A 89 0.99 -5.02 7.24
N MET A 90 0.76 -4.02 8.09
CA MET A 90 1.52 -3.76 9.31
C MET A 90 0.56 -3.53 10.48
N SER A 91 1.06 -3.53 11.72
CA SER A 91 0.25 -3.19 12.88
C SER A 91 -0.17 -1.71 12.85
N ALA A 92 -1.27 -1.37 13.54
CA ALA A 92 -1.69 0.01 13.69
C ALA A 92 -0.64 0.85 14.47
N ALA A 93 0.11 0.23 15.39
CA ALA A 93 1.19 0.88 16.13
C ALA A 93 2.37 1.21 15.22
N ASP A 94 2.80 0.27 14.36
CA ASP A 94 3.87 0.50 13.41
C ASP A 94 3.47 1.58 12.39
N LYS A 95 2.22 1.55 11.92
CA LYS A 95 1.69 2.60 11.04
C LYS A 95 1.77 3.98 11.67
N LYS A 96 1.41 4.12 12.96
CA LYS A 96 1.58 5.39 13.70
C LYS A 96 3.03 5.84 13.75
N SER A 97 3.95 4.91 14.01
CA SER A 97 5.39 5.21 14.07
C SER A 97 5.93 5.67 12.72
N VAL A 98 5.54 5.00 11.63
CA VAL A 98 5.92 5.38 10.26
C VAL A 98 5.36 6.77 9.91
N ASP A 99 4.08 7.02 10.21
CA ASP A 99 3.46 8.32 9.94
C ASP A 99 4.12 9.45 10.75
N TYR A 100 4.49 9.17 12.00
CA TYR A 100 5.25 10.14 12.81
C TYR A 100 6.63 10.44 12.23
N CYS A 101 7.36 9.41 11.76
CA CYS A 101 8.64 9.60 11.10
C CYS A 101 8.50 10.44 9.83
N GLU A 102 7.46 10.21 9.03
CA GLU A 102 7.20 11.01 7.83
C GLU A 102 6.83 12.46 8.19
N ALA A 103 5.98 12.66 9.19
CA ALA A 103 5.64 14.00 9.67
C ALA A 103 6.89 14.76 10.19
N LEU A 104 7.75 14.05 10.94
CA LEU A 104 9.01 14.63 11.43
C LEU A 104 9.94 14.98 10.27
N ARG A 105 10.06 14.11 9.28
CA ARG A 105 10.84 14.33 8.06
C ARG A 105 10.37 15.59 7.32
N LEU A 106 9.07 15.71 7.09
CA LEU A 106 8.47 16.87 6.43
C LEU A 106 8.66 18.17 7.23
N SER A 107 8.59 18.09 8.56
CA SER A 107 8.80 19.26 9.43
C SER A 107 10.22 19.81 9.37
N MET A 108 11.18 19.02 8.93
CA MET A 108 12.58 19.44 8.77
C MET A 108 12.87 20.13 7.42
N ILE A 109 11.93 20.06 6.47
CA ILE A 109 12.09 20.69 5.15
C ILE A 109 11.97 22.22 5.31
N GLY A 110 12.93 22.91 4.76
CA GLY A 110 12.98 24.39 4.85
C GLY A 110 13.49 24.93 6.18
N VAL A 111 13.86 24.06 7.12
CA VAL A 111 14.48 24.49 8.38
C VAL A 111 15.96 24.77 8.14
N PRO A 112 16.44 26.00 8.43
CA PRO A 112 17.85 26.34 8.26
C PRO A 112 18.72 25.61 9.30
N ARG A 113 19.93 25.21 8.86
CA ARG A 113 20.91 24.51 9.69
C ARG A 113 22.30 25.12 9.53
N TYR A 114 23.09 25.09 10.60
CA TYR A 114 24.52 25.33 10.49
C TYR A 114 25.23 24.14 9.84
N TRP A 115 26.12 24.44 8.92
CA TRP A 115 26.94 23.42 8.26
C TRP A 115 28.43 23.79 8.32
N ARG A 116 29.24 22.81 8.70
CA ARG A 116 30.66 22.99 8.97
C ARG A 116 31.60 22.89 7.76
N SER A 117 31.05 22.67 6.57
CA SER A 117 31.83 22.44 5.36
C SER A 117 31.34 23.32 4.22
N THR A 118 32.23 23.58 3.25
CA THR A 118 31.87 24.25 2.00
C THR A 118 31.18 23.31 1.01
N THR A 119 31.23 21.99 1.25
CA THR A 119 30.51 20.98 0.46
C THR A 119 29.16 20.72 1.09
N LEU A 120 28.09 20.89 0.31
CA LEU A 120 26.72 20.60 0.71
C LEU A 120 26.51 19.09 0.91
N PRO A 121 25.84 18.67 1.96
CA PRO A 121 25.34 17.31 2.01
C PRO A 121 24.26 17.11 0.96
N ALA A 122 24.00 15.85 0.60
CA ALA A 122 22.89 15.53 -0.30
C ALA A 122 21.58 16.13 0.24
N ASN A 123 20.71 16.52 -0.68
CA ASN A 123 19.40 17.06 -0.35
C ASN A 123 19.43 18.39 0.47
N HIS A 124 20.43 19.24 0.22
CA HIS A 124 20.50 20.56 0.83
C HIS A 124 20.85 21.64 -0.21
N VAL A 125 20.39 22.86 0.03
CA VAL A 125 20.74 24.04 -0.75
C VAL A 125 21.29 25.14 0.16
N TRP A 126 22.07 26.06 -0.38
CA TRP A 126 22.48 27.24 0.34
C TRP A 126 21.31 28.20 0.53
N ALA A 127 21.19 28.77 1.71
CA ALA A 127 20.21 29.82 1.99
C ALA A 127 20.77 31.18 1.48
N ASN A 128 20.89 31.30 0.18
CA ASN A 128 21.55 32.43 -0.52
C ASN A 128 20.59 33.28 -1.37
N GLY A 129 19.28 32.98 -1.31
CA GLY A 129 18.26 33.69 -2.07
C GLY A 129 17.97 33.10 -3.45
N ASP A 130 18.59 31.99 -3.82
CA ASP A 130 18.39 31.35 -5.11
C ASP A 130 16.98 30.75 -5.26
N LEU A 131 16.56 30.56 -6.50
CA LEU A 131 15.31 29.88 -6.83
C LEU A 131 15.53 28.36 -6.80
N VAL A 132 14.67 27.65 -6.06
CA VAL A 132 14.57 26.18 -6.10
C VAL A 132 13.25 25.80 -6.73
N LEU A 133 13.30 24.90 -7.72
CA LEU A 133 12.13 24.48 -8.47
C LEU A 133 11.44 23.29 -7.80
N PHE A 134 10.12 23.26 -7.85
CA PHE A 134 9.34 22.13 -7.32
C PHE A 134 9.53 20.84 -8.10
N SER A 135 9.93 20.92 -9.38
CA SER A 135 10.32 19.75 -10.19
C SER A 135 11.50 19.00 -9.58
N ASP A 136 12.46 19.74 -9.04
CA ASP A 136 13.68 19.17 -8.47
C ASP A 136 13.51 18.85 -6.97
N TRP A 137 12.47 19.43 -6.34
CA TRP A 137 12.19 19.40 -4.92
C TRP A 137 10.71 19.10 -4.63
N PRO A 138 10.21 17.91 -4.98
CA PRO A 138 8.79 17.58 -4.84
C PRO A 138 8.30 17.62 -3.38
N GLU A 139 9.16 17.29 -2.42
CA GLU A 139 8.81 17.34 -1.01
C GLU A 139 8.66 18.79 -0.49
N LEU A 140 9.46 19.72 -1.02
CA LEU A 140 9.28 21.15 -0.74
C LEU A 140 7.91 21.62 -1.22
N LYS A 141 7.45 21.12 -2.38
CA LYS A 141 6.12 21.40 -2.89
C LYS A 141 5.02 20.87 -1.96
N LYS A 142 5.15 19.65 -1.45
CA LYS A 142 4.19 19.10 -0.47
C LYS A 142 4.07 19.98 0.78
N VAL A 143 5.20 20.44 1.31
CA VAL A 143 5.21 21.32 2.48
C VAL A 143 4.59 22.68 2.15
N TYR A 144 4.87 23.22 0.96
CA TYR A 144 4.28 24.48 0.49
C TYR A 144 2.75 24.35 0.34
N ASP A 145 2.28 23.36 -0.38
CA ASP A 145 0.86 23.08 -0.63
C ASP A 145 0.10 22.81 0.68
N GLY A 146 0.75 22.17 1.64
CA GLY A 146 0.23 21.89 2.98
C GLY A 146 0.24 23.08 3.94
N GLY A 147 0.68 24.28 3.49
CA GLY A 147 0.72 25.47 4.33
C GLY A 147 1.87 25.51 5.34
N GLY A 148 2.88 24.62 5.20
CA GLY A 148 4.00 24.50 6.15
C GLY A 148 4.89 25.74 6.24
N PHE A 149 4.75 26.69 5.33
CA PHE A 149 5.45 27.97 5.35
C PHE A 149 4.57 29.14 5.81
N THR A 150 3.42 28.90 6.43
CA THR A 150 2.52 29.94 6.93
C THR A 150 3.26 30.91 7.83
N GLY A 151 3.15 32.21 7.55
CA GLY A 151 3.87 33.28 8.26
C GLY A 151 5.33 33.49 7.79
N MET A 152 5.91 32.55 7.04
CA MET A 152 7.27 32.60 6.53
C MET A 152 7.35 32.89 5.03
N LEU A 153 6.22 33.22 4.38
CA LEU A 153 6.18 33.57 2.97
C LEU A 153 6.04 35.08 2.76
N LEU A 154 6.77 35.59 1.80
CA LEU A 154 6.50 36.90 1.19
C LEU A 154 5.53 36.73 0.00
N ALA A 155 4.87 37.83 -0.40
CA ALA A 155 4.15 37.85 -1.66
C ALA A 155 5.13 37.63 -2.83
N TYR A 156 4.70 36.92 -3.87
CA TYR A 156 5.57 36.66 -5.05
C TYR A 156 6.06 37.94 -5.71
N ASN A 157 5.24 39.01 -5.68
CA ASN A 157 5.51 40.33 -6.23
C ASN A 157 5.96 41.35 -5.17
N ALA A 158 6.50 40.87 -4.04
CA ALA A 158 6.98 41.75 -2.98
C ALA A 158 8.04 42.77 -3.52
N ALA A 159 7.91 44.01 -3.10
CA ALA A 159 8.87 45.05 -3.47
C ALA A 159 10.28 44.74 -2.94
N SER A 160 11.32 45.20 -3.65
CA SER A 160 12.72 44.95 -3.27
C SER A 160 13.04 45.37 -1.85
N ALA A 161 12.49 46.50 -1.37
CA ALA A 161 12.65 46.95 0.00
C ALA A 161 12.04 46.00 1.04
N THR A 162 10.87 45.39 0.71
CA THR A 162 10.22 44.38 1.56
C THR A 162 11.05 43.12 1.61
N ILE A 163 11.60 42.68 0.47
CA ILE A 163 12.48 41.49 0.39
C ILE A 163 13.74 41.74 1.23
N ALA A 164 14.38 42.92 1.08
CA ALA A 164 15.58 43.26 1.81
C ALA A 164 15.37 43.37 3.34
N ALA A 165 14.16 43.73 3.77
CA ALA A 165 13.79 43.78 5.19
C ALA A 165 13.38 42.41 5.77
N ASN A 166 13.23 41.37 4.95
CA ASN A 166 12.69 40.06 5.34
C ASN A 166 13.53 38.91 4.76
N LEU A 167 14.84 38.99 4.87
CA LEU A 167 15.78 38.03 4.28
C LEU A 167 15.59 36.57 4.76
N GLY A 168 15.00 36.39 5.95
CA GLY A 168 14.69 35.06 6.50
C GLY A 168 13.41 34.40 5.95
N LYS A 169 12.71 35.08 5.03
CA LYS A 169 11.46 34.55 4.49
C LYS A 169 11.63 33.95 3.10
N TRP A 170 10.82 32.97 2.82
CA TRP A 170 10.65 32.37 1.51
C TRP A 170 9.79 33.25 0.61
N ARG A 171 9.92 33.10 -0.69
CA ARG A 171 9.10 33.85 -1.63
C ARG A 171 8.76 33.00 -2.86
N PRO A 172 7.46 32.82 -3.19
CA PRO A 172 7.07 32.19 -4.45
C PRO A 172 7.61 32.96 -5.66
N ASN A 173 7.97 32.25 -6.72
CA ASN A 173 8.48 32.87 -7.95
C ASN A 173 7.40 33.50 -8.83
N ALA A 174 6.13 33.10 -8.65
CA ALA A 174 4.98 33.60 -9.40
C ALA A 174 3.68 33.47 -8.58
N ALA A 175 2.56 33.98 -9.10
CA ALA A 175 1.23 33.79 -8.51
C ALA A 175 0.83 32.31 -8.49
N ASN A 176 1.17 31.56 -9.54
CA ASN A 176 1.11 30.11 -9.59
C ASN A 176 2.56 29.57 -9.59
N PRO A 177 3.14 29.30 -8.42
CA PRO A 177 4.56 29.09 -8.33
C PRO A 177 4.99 27.73 -8.87
N THR A 178 6.08 27.73 -9.60
CA THR A 178 6.83 26.54 -9.97
C THR A 178 8.04 26.29 -9.06
N GLY A 179 8.28 27.19 -8.11
CA GLY A 179 9.36 27.10 -7.15
C GLY A 179 9.33 28.24 -6.13
N LEU A 180 10.24 28.18 -5.17
CA LEU A 180 10.42 29.17 -4.13
C LEU A 180 11.84 29.75 -4.18
N TYR A 181 11.97 31.05 -3.98
CA TYR A 181 13.24 31.62 -3.58
C TYR A 181 13.50 31.28 -2.13
N VAL A 182 14.65 30.68 -1.86
CA VAL A 182 15.08 30.36 -0.50
C VAL A 182 15.40 31.65 0.27
N PRO A 183 15.34 31.63 1.61
CA PRO A 183 15.83 32.74 2.42
C PRO A 183 17.27 33.13 2.07
N LYS A 184 17.58 34.40 2.09
CA LYS A 184 18.93 34.91 1.89
C LYS A 184 19.62 35.13 3.22
N LEU A 185 20.17 34.06 3.78
CA LEU A 185 20.83 34.03 5.09
C LEU A 185 22.37 34.04 4.97
N SER A 186 22.90 34.05 3.75
CA SER A 186 24.30 34.32 3.49
C SER A 186 24.61 35.72 4.03
N ASP A 187 25.71 35.82 4.74
CA ASP A 187 26.15 37.08 5.36
C ASP A 187 25.21 37.65 6.44
N GLN A 188 24.35 36.83 7.03
CA GLN A 188 23.50 37.18 8.16
C GLN A 188 23.98 36.52 9.44
N PHE A 189 23.85 37.22 10.55
CA PHE A 189 24.19 36.72 11.87
C PHE A 189 22.93 36.29 12.62
N PHE A 190 22.90 35.07 13.18
CA PHE A 190 21.80 34.63 14.03
C PHE A 190 22.02 35.07 15.47
N ARG A 191 21.06 35.79 15.99
CA ARG A 191 20.98 36.11 17.41
C ARG A 191 19.87 35.24 18.04
N GLY A 192 20.13 34.65 19.20
CA GLY A 192 19.11 33.98 19.99
C GLY A 192 17.94 34.91 20.28
N GLY A 193 16.71 34.44 19.95
CA GLY A 193 15.48 35.19 20.25
C GLY A 193 14.98 34.87 21.65
N GLY A 194 14.29 35.81 22.29
CA GLY A 194 13.47 35.55 23.47
C GLY A 194 12.03 35.17 23.06
N PRO A 195 11.15 34.80 24.03
CA PRO A 195 9.78 34.42 23.77
C PRO A 195 8.97 35.47 22.99
N ASP A 196 9.32 36.76 23.10
CA ASP A 196 8.64 37.86 22.42
C ASP A 196 9.27 38.21 21.05
N ARG A 197 10.35 37.55 20.65
CA ARG A 197 11.08 37.82 19.42
C ARG A 197 11.64 36.54 18.83
N PRO A 198 10.80 35.76 18.17
CA PRO A 198 11.28 34.58 17.45
C PRO A 198 12.15 35.04 16.28
N TRP A 199 13.46 34.75 16.34
CA TRP A 199 14.41 34.92 15.24
C TRP A 199 14.59 36.36 14.73
N ILE A 200 15.45 37.13 15.36
CA ILE A 200 15.90 38.44 14.84
C ILE A 200 17.18 38.22 14.04
N LEU A 201 17.16 38.59 12.77
CA LEU A 201 18.35 38.82 11.97
C LEU A 201 18.93 40.17 12.38
N ALA A 202 20.10 40.22 13.00
CA ALA A 202 20.75 41.43 13.38
C ALA A 202 22.21 41.49 12.91
N GLY A 203 22.53 42.51 12.16
CA GLY A 203 23.89 42.95 11.92
C GLY A 203 24.57 42.41 10.66
N LYS A 204 25.65 43.13 10.28
CA LYS A 204 26.52 42.77 9.16
C LYS A 204 27.32 41.49 9.44
N PRO A 205 27.70 40.77 8.40
CA PRO A 205 28.28 39.44 8.51
C PRO A 205 29.76 39.49 8.85
N GLU A 206 30.18 38.49 9.62
CA GLU A 206 31.55 38.02 9.53
C GLU A 206 31.65 36.88 8.51
N ALA A 207 32.68 36.95 7.67
CA ALA A 207 32.89 35.97 6.61
C ALA A 207 33.03 34.55 7.18
N GLY A 208 32.12 33.63 6.82
CA GLY A 208 32.24 32.21 7.14
C GLY A 208 30.98 31.49 7.58
N ASN A 209 29.93 32.16 8.02
CA ASN A 209 28.71 31.49 8.48
C ASN A 209 27.69 31.32 7.36
N ARG A 210 27.58 30.12 6.82
CA ARG A 210 26.60 29.73 5.80
C ARG A 210 25.56 28.78 6.38
N MET A 211 24.29 29.04 6.11
CA MET A 211 23.20 28.17 6.52
C MET A 211 22.69 27.29 5.37
N LEU A 212 22.24 26.12 5.74
CA LEU A 212 21.72 25.13 4.84
C LEU A 212 20.22 24.90 5.06
N LEU A 213 19.53 24.60 3.99
CA LEU A 213 18.18 24.07 4.01
C LEU A 213 18.21 22.60 3.63
N LYS A 214 17.41 21.77 4.30
CA LYS A 214 17.33 20.34 4.00
C LYS A 214 16.39 20.09 2.83
N ARG A 215 16.84 19.28 1.90
CA ARG A 215 16.07 18.62 0.83
C ARG A 215 15.80 17.17 1.23
N GLU A 216 14.64 16.64 0.87
CA GLU A 216 14.40 15.19 0.84
C GLU A 216 13.89 14.75 -0.52
#